data_71e2507f317f7e99f1364fa36f09a12a
#
_entry.id   71e2507f317f7e99f1364fa36f09a12a
#
_cell.length_a   1.000
_cell.length_b   1.000
_cell.length_c   1.000
_cell.angle_alpha   90.00
_cell.angle_beta   90.00
_cell.angle_gamma   90.00
#
_symmetry.space_group_name_H-M   'P 1'
#
loop_
_entity.id
_entity.type
_entity.pdbx_description
1 polymer ?
#
loop_
_entity_poly.entity_id
_entity_poly.type
_entity_poly.pdbx_seq_one_letter_code
_entity_poly.pdbx_strand_id
1 'polypeptide(L)'
;MRIMIMDTSSEYLIVSFLEDNKLIYEYIAPGKNNHSDNLLKMIEEGLKQNNLEVKDFDKIICGGGPGAYTGLRVALTVAKMFAWTLNLPLYIVSSLDLMATKYLAEDGKIIAIDMKAKKDYVYHKIIKCNGNGYDEIEGEVFLEKVEADKNNNKYSVDIFINNDHIGYDATGVEKVARRVENIDLLEPNYLREGM
;
A
#
# COMPACT_ATOMS: atom_id res chain seq x y z
N MET A 1 14.41 13.63 -7.38
CA MET A 1 13.12 12.99 -7.79
C MET A 1 12.19 12.97 -6.59
N ARG A 2 10.98 13.53 -6.76
CA ARG A 2 9.97 13.60 -5.70
C ARG A 2 8.84 12.60 -5.95
N ILE A 3 8.45 11.88 -4.92
CA ILE A 3 7.41 10.84 -4.99
C ILE A 3 6.36 11.12 -3.93
N MET A 4 5.09 11.10 -4.34
CA MET A 4 3.94 11.10 -3.42
C MET A 4 3.38 9.69 -3.33
N ILE A 5 3.24 9.17 -2.12
CA ILE A 5 2.68 7.85 -1.84
C ILE A 5 1.41 8.03 -1.03
N MET A 6 0.34 7.30 -1.38
CA MET A 6 -0.92 7.33 -0.64
C MET A 6 -1.62 5.98 -0.62
N ASP A 7 -2.23 5.63 0.51
CA ASP A 7 -3.15 4.48 0.63
C ASP A 7 -4.20 4.73 1.71
N THR A 8 -5.41 4.28 1.44
CA THR A 8 -6.57 4.32 2.34
C THR A 8 -7.34 3.00 2.36
N SER A 9 -6.72 1.93 1.88
CA SER A 9 -7.36 0.61 1.70
C SER A 9 -7.46 -0.19 2.99
N SER A 10 -6.50 0.00 3.90
CA SER A 10 -6.42 -0.67 5.19
C SER A 10 -7.06 0.15 6.32
N GLU A 11 -6.86 -0.28 7.56
CA GLU A 11 -7.21 0.53 8.74
C GLU A 11 -6.32 1.77 8.89
N TYR A 12 -5.23 1.87 8.12
CA TYR A 12 -4.32 3.02 8.12
C TYR A 12 -4.60 3.96 6.96
N LEU A 13 -4.52 5.25 7.25
CA LEU A 13 -4.33 6.30 6.25
C LEU A 13 -2.83 6.53 6.13
N ILE A 14 -2.29 6.31 4.94
CA ILE A 14 -0.87 6.51 4.64
C ILE A 14 -0.74 7.64 3.63
N VAL A 15 0.06 8.65 3.96
CA VAL A 15 0.54 9.69 3.04
C VAL A 15 2.03 9.88 3.31
N SER A 16 2.87 9.70 2.31
CA SER A 16 4.32 9.91 2.45
C SER A 16 4.87 10.64 1.23
N PHE A 17 5.80 11.55 1.46
CA PHE A 17 6.55 12.25 0.42
C PHE A 17 8.03 11.90 0.53
N LEU A 18 8.61 11.55 -0.60
CA LEU A 18 10.04 11.31 -0.73
C LEU A 18 10.67 12.37 -1.64
N GLU A 19 11.89 12.79 -1.33
CA GLU A 19 12.77 13.54 -2.21
C GLU A 19 14.13 12.83 -2.27
N ASP A 20 14.54 12.42 -3.47
CA ASP A 20 15.78 11.66 -3.72
C ASP A 20 15.96 10.47 -2.76
N ASN A 21 14.91 9.68 -2.64
CA ASN A 21 14.80 8.50 -1.76
C ASN A 21 14.93 8.82 -0.26
N LYS A 22 14.73 10.08 0.14
CA LYS A 22 14.66 10.48 1.55
C LYS A 22 13.24 10.87 1.91
N LEU A 23 12.80 10.42 3.06
CA LEU A 23 11.48 10.78 3.60
C LEU A 23 11.49 12.25 4.04
N ILE A 24 10.60 13.08 3.46
CA ILE A 24 10.43 14.48 3.80
C ILE A 24 9.09 14.78 4.48
N TYR A 25 8.11 13.89 4.35
CA TYR A 25 6.84 13.94 5.06
C TYR A 25 6.26 12.54 5.20
N GLU A 26 5.67 12.26 6.34
CA GLU A 26 4.95 11.03 6.58
C GLU A 26 3.77 11.25 7.53
N TYR A 27 2.64 10.72 7.13
CA TYR A 27 1.48 10.57 7.97
C TYR A 27 1.00 9.11 7.89
N ILE A 28 1.07 8.42 9.01
CA ILE A 28 0.54 7.07 9.17
C ILE A 28 -0.30 7.06 10.43
N ALA A 29 -1.59 6.87 10.30
CA ALA A 29 -2.46 6.79 11.46
C ALA A 29 -3.63 5.84 11.20
N PRO A 30 -4.09 5.12 12.25
CA PRO A 30 -5.32 4.36 12.15
C PRO A 30 -6.48 5.30 11.91
N GLY A 31 -7.15 5.09 10.79
CA GLY A 31 -8.31 5.88 10.38
C GLY A 31 -9.55 5.40 11.09
N LYS A 32 -10.05 6.19 12.02
CA LYS A 32 -11.37 5.99 12.65
C LYS A 32 -12.48 6.35 11.65
N ASN A 33 -12.68 5.57 10.60
CA ASN A 33 -13.73 5.73 9.56
C ASN A 33 -13.75 7.06 8.76
N ASN A 34 -12.71 7.89 8.84
CA ASN A 34 -12.65 9.23 8.20
C ASN A 34 -11.49 9.35 7.18
N HIS A 35 -11.10 8.24 6.54
CA HIS A 35 -10.01 8.26 5.53
C HIS A 35 -10.30 9.26 4.41
N SER A 36 -11.56 9.31 3.94
CA SER A 36 -11.98 10.19 2.84
C SER A 36 -11.77 11.67 3.17
N ASP A 37 -12.15 12.06 4.39
CA ASP A 37 -12.10 13.46 4.82
C ASP A 37 -10.66 13.90 5.14
N ASN A 38 -9.82 12.96 5.56
CA ASN A 38 -8.47 13.25 6.03
C ASN A 38 -7.40 13.13 4.95
N LEU A 39 -7.60 12.34 3.88
CA LEU A 39 -6.57 12.13 2.86
C LEU A 39 -6.08 13.45 2.25
N LEU A 40 -6.99 14.26 1.70
CA LEU A 40 -6.63 15.55 1.09
C LEU A 40 -6.04 16.53 2.10
N LYS A 41 -6.54 16.49 3.35
CA LYS A 41 -6.02 17.34 4.42
C LYS A 41 -4.56 16.97 4.77
N MET A 42 -4.23 15.70 4.85
CA MET A 42 -2.86 15.25 5.15
C MET A 42 -1.92 15.54 3.97
N ILE A 43 -2.40 15.41 2.74
CA ILE A 43 -1.64 15.82 1.55
C ILE A 43 -1.37 17.34 1.61
N GLU A 44 -2.40 18.16 1.86
CA GLU A 44 -2.26 19.62 1.97
C GLU A 44 -1.29 20.02 3.08
N GLU A 45 -1.35 19.35 4.23
CA GLU A 45 -0.44 19.58 5.35
C GLU A 45 1.01 19.28 4.97
N GLY A 46 1.27 18.13 4.36
CA GLY A 46 2.60 17.76 3.88
C GLY A 46 3.15 18.72 2.83
N LEU A 47 2.32 19.18 1.91
CA LEU A 47 2.68 20.20 0.91
C LEU A 47 3.07 21.51 1.58
N LYS A 48 2.27 22.00 2.52
CA LYS A 48 2.55 23.25 3.27
C LYS A 48 3.84 23.16 4.09
N GLN A 49 4.06 22.04 4.80
CA GLN A 49 5.25 21.84 5.63
C GLN A 49 6.55 21.86 4.81
N ASN A 50 6.50 21.40 3.56
CA ASN A 50 7.65 21.31 2.68
C ASN A 50 7.71 22.44 1.63
N ASN A 51 6.76 23.37 1.65
CA ASN A 51 6.63 24.43 0.65
C ASN A 51 6.59 23.89 -0.79
N LEU A 52 5.76 22.85 -1.00
CA LEU A 52 5.58 22.15 -2.28
C LEU A 52 4.15 22.31 -2.79
N GLU A 53 3.99 22.10 -4.10
CA GLU A 53 2.72 21.91 -4.78
C GLU A 53 2.68 20.49 -5.40
N VAL A 54 1.49 19.97 -5.71
CA VAL A 54 1.35 18.62 -6.32
C VAL A 54 2.11 18.51 -7.64
N LYS A 55 2.21 19.58 -8.41
CA LYS A 55 2.97 19.63 -9.68
C LYS A 55 4.49 19.45 -9.53
N ASP A 56 5.02 19.61 -8.30
CA ASP A 56 6.45 19.49 -8.02
C ASP A 56 6.89 18.02 -7.83
N PHE A 57 5.94 17.07 -7.85
CA PHE A 57 6.23 15.64 -7.80
C PHE A 57 6.49 15.08 -9.20
N ASP A 58 7.42 14.14 -9.28
CA ASP A 58 7.76 13.44 -10.53
C ASP A 58 6.86 12.24 -10.79
N LYS A 59 6.25 11.68 -9.74
CA LYS A 59 5.28 10.57 -9.83
C LYS A 59 4.45 10.42 -8.57
N ILE A 60 3.34 9.70 -8.74
CA ILE A 60 2.42 9.31 -7.68
C ILE A 60 2.42 7.78 -7.58
N ILE A 61 2.46 7.24 -6.35
CA ILE A 61 2.28 5.82 -6.05
C ILE A 61 1.04 5.69 -5.17
N CYS A 62 0.10 4.85 -5.58
CA CYS A 62 -1.14 4.64 -4.85
C CYS A 62 -1.34 3.16 -4.51
N GLY A 63 -1.79 2.88 -3.29
CA GLY A 63 -2.28 1.56 -2.92
C GLY A 63 -3.49 1.16 -3.78
N GLY A 64 -3.41 -0.01 -4.43
CA GLY A 64 -4.43 -0.49 -5.36
C GLY A 64 -5.34 -1.56 -4.79
N GLY A 65 -5.18 -1.91 -3.54
CA GLY A 65 -5.88 -3.02 -2.89
C GLY A 65 -5.00 -4.27 -2.77
N PRO A 66 -5.54 -5.32 -2.19
CA PRO A 66 -6.91 -5.43 -1.69
C PRO A 66 -7.18 -4.54 -0.46
N GLY A 67 -8.46 -4.38 -0.07
CA GLY A 67 -8.81 -3.62 1.12
C GLY A 67 -10.26 -3.13 1.15
N ALA A 68 -10.52 -2.16 2.04
CA ALA A 68 -11.85 -1.57 2.22
C ALA A 68 -12.33 -0.86 0.96
N TYR A 69 -13.52 -1.23 0.47
CA TYR A 69 -14.10 -0.75 -0.79
C TYR A 69 -14.10 0.79 -0.92
N THR A 70 -14.58 1.48 0.11
CA THR A 70 -14.62 2.95 0.10
C THR A 70 -13.22 3.55 0.12
N GLY A 71 -12.32 3.03 0.97
CA GLY A 71 -10.96 3.50 1.07
C GLY A 71 -10.20 3.38 -0.25
N LEU A 72 -10.24 2.21 -0.88
CA LEU A 72 -9.63 1.97 -2.20
C LEU A 72 -10.06 3.02 -3.24
N ARG A 73 -11.34 3.33 -3.31
CA ARG A 73 -11.85 4.33 -4.26
C ARG A 73 -11.38 5.73 -3.96
N VAL A 74 -11.27 6.09 -2.69
CA VAL A 74 -10.85 7.44 -2.28
C VAL A 74 -9.41 7.71 -2.71
N ALA A 75 -8.46 6.87 -2.30
CA ALA A 75 -7.06 7.07 -2.68
C ALA A 75 -6.86 7.02 -4.20
N LEU A 76 -7.48 6.02 -4.86
CA LEU A 76 -7.32 5.85 -6.29
C LEU A 76 -7.93 7.02 -7.10
N THR A 77 -9.08 7.56 -6.66
CA THR A 77 -9.69 8.73 -7.32
C THR A 77 -8.80 9.95 -7.20
N VAL A 78 -8.25 10.23 -6.01
CA VAL A 78 -7.33 11.36 -5.79
C VAL A 78 -6.06 11.18 -6.62
N ALA A 79 -5.47 9.98 -6.62
CA ALA A 79 -4.27 9.68 -7.38
C ALA A 79 -4.50 9.84 -8.90
N LYS A 80 -5.60 9.32 -9.43
CA LYS A 80 -5.99 9.48 -10.84
C LYS A 80 -6.24 10.95 -11.20
N MET A 81 -6.93 11.69 -10.34
CA MET A 81 -7.19 13.11 -10.56
C MET A 81 -5.87 13.90 -10.68
N PHE A 82 -4.93 13.72 -9.76
CA PHE A 82 -3.64 14.40 -9.83
C PHE A 82 -2.82 13.97 -11.05
N ALA A 83 -2.73 12.65 -11.30
CA ALA A 83 -2.01 12.11 -12.44
C ALA A 83 -2.55 12.65 -13.77
N TRP A 84 -3.86 12.71 -13.92
CA TRP A 84 -4.54 13.17 -15.13
C TRP A 84 -4.40 14.68 -15.34
N THR A 85 -4.70 15.45 -14.28
CA THR A 85 -4.72 16.93 -14.37
C THR A 85 -3.32 17.51 -14.58
N LEU A 86 -2.30 16.89 -13.98
CA LEU A 86 -0.92 17.40 -13.98
C LEU A 86 0.01 16.59 -14.89
N ASN A 87 -0.52 15.59 -15.62
CA ASN A 87 0.25 14.68 -16.48
C ASN A 87 1.41 13.98 -15.73
N LEU A 88 1.16 13.59 -14.47
CA LEU A 88 2.14 12.89 -13.65
C LEU A 88 2.06 11.37 -13.87
N PRO A 89 3.18 10.66 -13.96
CA PRO A 89 3.19 9.21 -13.97
C PRO A 89 2.53 8.64 -12.71
N LEU A 90 1.55 7.73 -12.91
CA LEU A 90 0.88 6.99 -11.84
C LEU A 90 1.46 5.59 -11.73
N TYR A 91 1.73 5.17 -10.51
CA TYR A 91 2.14 3.83 -10.14
C TYR A 91 1.13 3.24 -9.16
N ILE A 92 0.97 1.94 -9.21
CA ILE A 92 0.11 1.18 -8.30
C ILE A 92 0.95 0.16 -7.55
N VAL A 93 0.62 -0.05 -6.29
CA VAL A 93 1.25 -1.06 -5.45
C VAL A 93 0.16 -1.84 -4.71
N SER A 94 0.39 -3.13 -4.46
CA SER A 94 -0.51 -3.89 -3.59
C SER A 94 -0.54 -3.28 -2.19
N SER A 95 -1.71 -3.16 -1.61
CA SER A 95 -1.85 -2.66 -0.24
C SER A 95 -1.29 -3.64 0.80
N LEU A 96 -1.22 -4.94 0.48
CA LEU A 96 -0.49 -5.92 1.29
C LEU A 96 1.02 -5.71 1.19
N ASP A 97 1.54 -5.45 -0.02
CA ASP A 97 2.97 -5.18 -0.20
C ASP A 97 3.41 -3.91 0.53
N LEU A 98 2.56 -2.86 0.55
CA LEU A 98 2.81 -1.66 1.35
C LEU A 98 3.05 -1.99 2.82
N MET A 99 2.31 -2.94 3.38
CA MET A 99 2.47 -3.34 4.78
C MET A 99 3.81 -4.04 5.06
N ALA A 100 4.53 -4.51 4.04
CA ALA A 100 5.76 -5.30 4.17
C ALA A 100 7.04 -4.57 3.71
N THR A 101 6.94 -3.36 3.18
CA THR A 101 8.05 -2.66 2.50
C THR A 101 9.32 -2.51 3.32
N LYS A 102 9.22 -2.40 4.64
CA LYS A 102 10.35 -2.35 5.59
C LYS A 102 11.24 -3.59 5.52
N TYR A 103 10.66 -4.75 5.24
CA TYR A 103 11.35 -6.03 5.32
C TYR A 103 11.87 -6.53 3.98
N LEU A 104 11.63 -5.84 2.87
CA LEU A 104 12.03 -6.29 1.52
C LEU A 104 13.55 -6.45 1.35
N ALA A 105 14.35 -5.82 2.21
CA ALA A 105 15.81 -5.95 2.22
C ALA A 105 16.32 -7.18 3.01
N GLU A 106 15.45 -7.87 3.75
CA GLU A 106 15.81 -9.03 4.57
C GLU A 106 15.84 -10.31 3.73
N ASP A 107 16.93 -10.52 2.99
CA ASP A 107 17.10 -11.64 2.08
C ASP A 107 16.82 -13.00 2.73
N GLY A 108 16.05 -13.82 2.03
CA GLY A 108 15.68 -15.19 2.43
C GLY A 108 14.53 -15.28 3.43
N LYS A 109 14.09 -14.18 4.05
CA LYS A 109 12.97 -14.20 5.02
C LYS A 109 11.64 -14.47 4.36
N ILE A 110 10.85 -15.32 5.00
CA ILE A 110 9.45 -15.62 4.61
C ILE A 110 8.52 -14.76 5.47
N ILE A 111 7.70 -13.97 4.80
CA ILE A 111 6.77 -13.02 5.43
C ILE A 111 5.35 -13.40 5.09
N ALA A 112 4.50 -13.54 6.09
CA ALA A 112 3.06 -13.60 5.91
C ALA A 112 2.44 -12.25 6.23
N ILE A 113 1.49 -11.83 5.40
CA ILE A 113 0.81 -10.54 5.50
C ILE A 113 -0.69 -10.81 5.55
N ASP A 114 -1.31 -10.47 6.68
CA ASP A 114 -2.75 -10.60 6.92
C ASP A 114 -3.37 -9.24 7.14
N MET A 115 -4.09 -8.72 6.16
CA MET A 115 -4.90 -7.53 6.34
C MET A 115 -6.33 -7.92 6.68
N LYS A 116 -6.83 -7.40 7.80
CA LYS A 116 -8.21 -7.63 8.25
C LYS A 116 -9.22 -7.19 7.19
N ALA A 117 -10.14 -8.08 6.87
CA ALA A 117 -11.24 -7.82 5.95
C ALA A 117 -12.58 -7.69 6.70
N LYS A 118 -13.47 -8.65 6.57
CA LYS A 118 -14.69 -8.76 7.39
C LYS A 118 -14.42 -9.68 8.60
N LYS A 119 -15.40 -9.84 9.48
CA LYS A 119 -15.31 -10.75 10.62
C LYS A 119 -14.78 -12.12 10.21
N ASP A 120 -13.73 -12.59 10.89
CA ASP A 120 -13.07 -13.89 10.71
C ASP A 120 -12.40 -14.11 9.33
N TYR A 121 -12.30 -13.08 8.48
CA TYR A 121 -11.64 -13.13 7.17
C TYR A 121 -10.50 -12.12 7.07
N VAL A 122 -9.50 -12.50 6.30
CA VAL A 122 -8.34 -11.65 5.97
C VAL A 122 -8.06 -11.64 4.47
N TYR A 123 -7.43 -10.59 3.99
CA TYR A 123 -6.64 -10.61 2.78
C TYR A 123 -5.27 -11.11 3.16
N HIS A 124 -4.83 -12.19 2.54
CA HIS A 124 -3.62 -12.92 2.89
C HIS A 124 -2.65 -13.00 1.72
N LYS A 125 -1.36 -12.97 2.03
CA LYS A 125 -0.27 -13.15 1.07
C LYS A 125 0.95 -13.70 1.79
N ILE A 126 1.72 -14.58 1.12
CA ILE A 126 3.04 -15.04 1.62
C ILE A 126 4.09 -14.75 0.57
N ILE A 127 5.16 -14.09 1.00
CA ILE A 127 6.29 -13.71 0.16
C ILE A 127 7.60 -14.19 0.76
N LYS A 128 8.62 -14.37 -0.09
CA LYS A 128 10.00 -14.57 0.33
C LYS A 128 10.85 -13.40 -0.16
N CYS A 129 11.45 -12.67 0.75
CA CYS A 129 12.31 -11.55 0.41
C CYS A 129 13.59 -12.01 -0.28
N ASN A 130 14.06 -11.23 -1.27
CA ASN A 130 15.27 -11.50 -2.05
C ASN A 130 16.27 -10.33 -2.01
N GLY A 131 16.20 -9.50 -0.96
CA GLY A 131 17.09 -8.37 -0.73
C GLY A 131 16.76 -7.11 -1.52
N ASN A 132 16.01 -7.21 -2.62
CA ASN A 132 15.61 -6.06 -3.44
C ASN A 132 14.11 -6.02 -3.80
N GLY A 133 13.36 -6.94 -3.29
CA GLY A 133 11.94 -7.15 -3.49
C GLY A 133 11.57 -8.51 -2.89
N TYR A 134 10.74 -9.26 -3.58
CA TYR A 134 10.32 -10.58 -3.11
C TYR A 134 9.95 -11.52 -4.26
N ASP A 135 9.95 -12.80 -3.96
CA ASP A 135 9.33 -13.87 -4.73
C ASP A 135 8.01 -14.25 -4.06
N GLU A 136 6.94 -14.38 -4.83
CA GLU A 136 5.63 -14.75 -4.30
C GLU A 136 5.58 -16.25 -4.02
N ILE A 137 5.26 -16.62 -2.77
CA ILE A 137 5.02 -18.03 -2.38
C ILE A 137 3.53 -18.35 -2.49
N GLU A 138 2.69 -17.48 -1.96
CA GLU A 138 1.24 -17.52 -2.07
C GLU A 138 0.73 -16.15 -2.44
N GLY A 139 -0.01 -16.06 -3.55
CA GLY A 139 -0.56 -14.81 -4.05
C GLY A 139 -1.65 -14.24 -3.16
N GLU A 140 -2.12 -13.06 -3.53
CA GLU A 140 -3.17 -12.37 -2.79
C GLU A 140 -4.48 -13.16 -2.84
N VAL A 141 -4.97 -13.57 -1.68
CA VAL A 141 -6.21 -14.32 -1.51
C VAL A 141 -7.08 -13.75 -0.40
N PHE A 142 -8.39 -13.94 -0.54
CA PHE A 142 -9.36 -13.64 0.51
C PHE A 142 -9.82 -14.96 1.12
N LEU A 143 -9.54 -15.18 2.41
CA LEU A 143 -9.83 -16.44 3.07
C LEU A 143 -10.12 -16.28 4.57
N GLU A 144 -10.59 -17.34 5.20
CA GLU A 144 -10.79 -17.35 6.65
C GLU A 144 -9.45 -17.28 7.39
N LYS A 145 -9.41 -16.54 8.48
CA LYS A 145 -8.20 -16.39 9.29
C LYS A 145 -7.61 -17.73 9.74
N VAL A 146 -8.46 -18.70 10.07
CA VAL A 146 -8.02 -20.06 10.45
C VAL A 146 -7.24 -20.74 9.33
N GLU A 147 -7.60 -20.48 8.08
CA GLU A 147 -6.90 -21.02 6.91
C GLU A 147 -5.57 -20.30 6.67
N ALA A 148 -5.55 -18.96 6.82
CA ALA A 148 -4.32 -18.19 6.79
C ALA A 148 -3.32 -18.68 7.85
N ASP A 149 -3.77 -18.94 9.07
CA ASP A 149 -2.93 -19.46 10.15
C ASP A 149 -2.33 -20.84 9.80
N LYS A 150 -3.08 -21.70 9.10
CA LYS A 150 -2.57 -22.99 8.60
C LYS A 150 -1.48 -22.79 7.54
N ASN A 151 -1.68 -21.85 6.62
CA ASN A 151 -0.70 -21.51 5.59
C ASN A 151 0.57 -20.95 6.21
N ASN A 152 0.47 -20.06 7.18
CA ASN A 152 1.61 -19.53 7.92
C ASN A 152 2.46 -20.62 8.56
N ASN A 153 1.82 -21.61 9.17
CA ASN A 153 2.51 -22.76 9.76
C ASN A 153 3.17 -23.66 8.71
N LYS A 154 2.49 -23.89 7.57
CA LYS A 154 3.00 -24.72 6.47
C LYS A 154 4.30 -24.18 5.89
N TYR A 155 4.43 -22.87 5.75
CA TYR A 155 5.59 -22.23 5.13
C TYR A 155 6.66 -21.77 6.11
N SER A 156 6.51 -22.06 7.41
CA SER A 156 7.49 -21.67 8.45
C SER A 156 7.82 -20.17 8.39
N VAL A 157 6.80 -19.34 8.47
CA VAL A 157 6.90 -17.90 8.37
C VAL A 157 7.85 -17.32 9.44
N ASP A 158 8.81 -16.50 9.00
CA ASP A 158 9.76 -15.80 9.88
C ASP A 158 9.16 -14.52 10.48
N ILE A 159 8.39 -13.78 9.68
CA ILE A 159 7.80 -12.49 10.05
C ILE A 159 6.31 -12.51 9.74
N PHE A 160 5.51 -12.16 10.74
CA PHE A 160 4.07 -12.03 10.59
C PHE A 160 3.64 -10.57 10.69
N ILE A 161 2.98 -10.08 9.64
CA ILE A 161 2.48 -8.71 9.52
C ILE A 161 0.96 -8.74 9.56
N ASN A 162 0.35 -7.85 10.32
CA ASN A 162 -1.09 -7.69 10.40
C ASN A 162 -1.47 -6.22 10.68
N ASN A 163 -2.76 -5.94 10.91
CA ASN A 163 -3.21 -4.58 11.19
C ASN A 163 -2.64 -3.96 12.48
N ASP A 164 -2.23 -4.78 13.45
CA ASP A 164 -1.62 -4.30 14.70
C ASP A 164 -0.12 -4.05 14.55
N HIS A 165 0.49 -4.66 13.53
CA HIS A 165 1.92 -4.60 13.27
C HIS A 165 2.20 -4.50 11.78
N ILE A 166 2.31 -3.27 11.27
CA ILE A 166 2.68 -3.00 9.88
C ILE A 166 4.18 -2.73 9.76
N GLY A 167 4.78 -3.27 8.71
CA GLY A 167 6.17 -3.01 8.34
C GLY A 167 6.27 -2.06 7.16
N TYR A 168 5.66 -0.88 7.28
CA TYR A 168 5.75 0.14 6.24
C TYR A 168 7.06 0.91 6.30
N ASP A 169 7.66 1.13 5.13
CA ASP A 169 8.77 2.04 4.88
C ASP A 169 8.57 2.66 3.49
N ALA A 170 8.39 3.98 3.45
CA ALA A 170 8.16 4.71 2.21
C ALA A 170 9.29 4.50 1.19
N THR A 171 10.54 4.36 1.64
CA THR A 171 11.71 4.18 0.76
C THR A 171 11.73 2.82 0.05
N GLY A 172 11.03 1.84 0.60
CA GLY A 172 10.88 0.50 0.02
C GLY A 172 9.77 0.39 -1.04
N VAL A 173 8.83 1.33 -1.06
CA VAL A 173 7.60 1.23 -1.87
C VAL A 173 7.90 1.18 -3.37
N GLU A 174 8.88 1.94 -3.84
CA GLU A 174 9.22 2.00 -5.26
C GLU A 174 9.68 0.65 -5.83
N LYS A 175 10.25 -0.23 -5.00
CA LYS A 175 10.74 -1.56 -5.41
C LYS A 175 9.62 -2.50 -5.85
N VAL A 176 8.40 -2.28 -5.34
CA VAL A 176 7.24 -3.14 -5.58
C VAL A 176 6.10 -2.44 -6.33
N ALA A 177 6.27 -1.16 -6.61
CA ALA A 177 5.31 -0.39 -7.39
C ALA A 177 5.46 -0.64 -8.90
N ARG A 178 4.34 -0.75 -9.61
CA ARG A 178 4.30 -0.91 -11.06
C ARG A 178 3.64 0.29 -11.73
N ARG A 179 4.19 0.69 -12.88
CA ARG A 179 3.64 1.80 -13.66
C ARG A 179 2.26 1.44 -14.21
N VAL A 180 1.36 2.41 -14.18
CA VAL A 180 0.03 2.30 -14.81
C VAL A 180 0.14 2.79 -16.25
N GLU A 181 -0.12 1.88 -17.20
CA GLU A 181 -0.06 2.21 -18.62
C GLU A 181 -1.29 2.98 -19.10
N ASN A 182 -2.46 2.65 -18.56
CA ASN A 182 -3.72 3.31 -18.89
C ASN A 182 -4.49 3.66 -17.62
N ILE A 183 -4.50 4.95 -17.27
CA ILE A 183 -5.16 5.47 -16.07
C ILE A 183 -6.67 5.29 -16.14
N ASP A 184 -7.28 5.38 -17.33
CA ASP A 184 -8.73 5.28 -17.49
C ASP A 184 -9.24 3.89 -17.13
N LEU A 185 -8.50 2.86 -17.52
CA LEU A 185 -8.84 1.46 -17.28
C LEU A 185 -8.39 0.95 -15.90
N LEU A 186 -7.70 1.78 -15.12
CA LEU A 186 -7.24 1.38 -13.79
C LEU A 186 -8.43 1.23 -12.85
N GLU A 187 -8.61 0.03 -12.32
CA GLU A 187 -9.59 -0.31 -11.30
C GLU A 187 -8.90 -0.81 -10.02
N PRO A 188 -9.53 -0.64 -8.86
CA PRO A 188 -9.02 -1.22 -7.62
C PRO A 188 -9.08 -2.75 -7.65
N ASN A 189 -8.13 -3.39 -6.98
CA ASN A 189 -8.14 -4.84 -6.77
C ASN A 189 -9.20 -5.20 -5.70
N TYR A 190 -10.38 -5.59 -6.15
CA TYR A 190 -11.48 -6.03 -5.29
C TYR A 190 -11.40 -7.55 -5.09
N LEU A 191 -10.51 -8.02 -4.25
CA LEU A 191 -10.52 -9.43 -3.85
C LEU A 191 -11.78 -9.74 -3.02
N ARG A 192 -12.56 -10.72 -3.46
CA ARG A 192 -13.75 -11.23 -2.79
C ARG A 192 -13.74 -12.75 -2.80
N GLU A 193 -14.54 -13.34 -1.92
CA GLU A 193 -14.80 -14.78 -1.90
C GLU A 193 -15.34 -15.24 -3.26
N GLY A 194 -14.66 -16.21 -3.91
CA GLY A 194 -15.15 -16.85 -5.14
C GLY A 194 -14.82 -16.17 -6.46
N MET A 195 -13.79 -15.32 -6.51
CA MET A 195 -13.19 -14.87 -7.78
C MET A 195 -11.82 -15.51 -7.99
#